data_f6a6e9dcc2cb201fb13d2faa39c6e455
#
_entry.id   f6a6e9dcc2cb201fb13d2faa39c6e455
#
_cell.length_a   1.000
_cell.length_b   1.000
_cell.length_c   1.000
_cell.angle_alpha   90.00
_cell.angle_beta   90.00
_cell.angle_gamma   90.00
#
_symmetry.space_group_name_H-M   'P 1'
#
loop_
_entity.id
_entity.type
_entity.pdbx_description
1 polymer ?
#
loop_
_entity_poly.entity_id
_entity_poly.type
_entity_poly.pdbx_seq_one_letter_code
_entity_poly.pdbx_strand_id
1 'polypeptide(L)'
;MVGIDPCATSWRMAQKRASQLGVPLEFVHGSAEDMPLPSESFDTVLMTFSLCTIPDGHAALEEIRRVLKPEGRLVFCEHGEAPDESVARWQARINPMWRKLLGGCNLNRPIVNWIGKAGFGIQSLDQMYLPGTPRIAGFNVWGSAQREC
;
A
#
# COMPACT_ATOMS: atom_id res chain seq x y z
N MET A 1 -5.80 -15.41 -7.81
CA MET A 1 -5.46 -14.14 -7.10
C MET A 1 -6.60 -13.81 -6.16
N VAL A 2 -6.30 -13.35 -4.94
CA VAL A 2 -7.30 -12.91 -3.95
C VAL A 2 -7.15 -11.40 -3.78
N GLY A 3 -8.25 -10.66 -3.86
CA GLY A 3 -8.30 -9.23 -3.57
C GLY A 3 -9.07 -8.99 -2.29
N ILE A 4 -8.58 -8.10 -1.43
CA ILE A 4 -9.26 -7.68 -0.21
C ILE A 4 -9.57 -6.18 -0.27
N ASP A 5 -10.79 -5.80 0.01
CA ASP A 5 -11.24 -4.40 0.00
C ASP A 5 -12.57 -4.29 0.76
N PRO A 6 -12.77 -3.31 1.64
CA PRO A 6 -14.04 -3.08 2.31
C PRO A 6 -15.11 -2.47 1.39
N CYS A 7 -14.75 -2.00 0.19
CA CYS A 7 -15.66 -1.30 -0.71
C CYS A 7 -16.17 -2.19 -1.84
N ALA A 8 -17.46 -2.55 -1.82
CA ALA A 8 -18.10 -3.38 -2.86
C ALA A 8 -18.07 -2.75 -4.28
N THR A 9 -17.92 -1.43 -4.39
CA THR A 9 -17.83 -0.76 -5.69
C THR A 9 -16.48 -1.05 -6.37
N SER A 10 -15.40 -1.07 -5.59
CA SER A 10 -14.06 -1.44 -6.08
C SER A 10 -14.05 -2.85 -6.68
N TRP A 11 -14.78 -3.78 -6.06
CA TRP A 11 -14.86 -5.16 -6.55
C TRP A 11 -15.44 -5.28 -7.95
N ARG A 12 -16.56 -4.60 -8.22
CA ARG A 12 -17.20 -4.65 -9.53
C ARG A 12 -16.27 -4.17 -10.64
N MET A 13 -15.51 -3.12 -10.36
CA MET A 13 -14.52 -2.57 -11.30
C MET A 13 -13.37 -3.56 -11.53
N ALA A 14 -12.83 -4.11 -10.46
CA ALA A 14 -11.72 -5.06 -10.50
C ALA A 14 -12.14 -6.39 -11.15
N GLN A 15 -13.32 -6.93 -10.86
CA GLN A 15 -13.85 -8.13 -11.51
C GLN A 15 -14.01 -7.95 -13.02
N LYS A 16 -14.56 -6.82 -13.44
CA LYS A 16 -14.69 -6.50 -14.88
C LYS A 16 -13.31 -6.50 -15.55
N ARG A 17 -12.32 -5.89 -14.92
CA ARG A 17 -10.95 -5.83 -15.47
C ARG A 17 -10.27 -7.20 -15.47
N ALA A 18 -10.39 -7.95 -14.38
CA ALA A 18 -9.84 -9.29 -14.26
C ALA A 18 -10.42 -10.23 -15.34
N SER A 19 -11.74 -10.18 -15.55
CA SER A 19 -12.41 -10.97 -16.60
C SER A 19 -11.90 -10.61 -18.01
N GLN A 20 -11.69 -9.33 -18.29
CA GLN A 20 -11.13 -8.88 -19.58
C GLN A 20 -9.71 -9.39 -19.82
N LEU A 21 -8.94 -9.60 -18.76
CA LEU A 21 -7.56 -10.06 -18.82
C LEU A 21 -7.43 -11.58 -18.63
N GLY A 22 -8.53 -12.31 -18.46
CA GLY A 22 -8.51 -13.74 -18.19
C GLY A 22 -7.85 -14.13 -16.87
N VAL A 23 -7.81 -13.22 -15.88
CA VAL A 23 -7.20 -13.45 -14.56
C VAL A 23 -8.28 -13.91 -13.58
N PRO A 24 -8.16 -15.13 -12.99
CA PRO A 24 -9.06 -15.57 -11.93
C PRO A 24 -8.85 -14.70 -10.68
N LEU A 25 -9.88 -13.94 -10.30
CA LEU A 25 -9.87 -13.04 -9.15
C LEU A 25 -11.04 -13.37 -8.21
N GLU A 26 -10.70 -13.77 -7.00
CA GLU A 26 -11.60 -13.92 -5.87
C GLU A 26 -11.56 -12.66 -4.99
N PHE A 27 -12.72 -12.24 -4.51
CA PHE A 27 -12.81 -11.13 -3.58
C PHE A 27 -13.23 -11.57 -2.20
N VAL A 28 -12.49 -11.10 -1.21
CA VAL A 28 -12.79 -11.25 0.20
C VAL A 28 -13.16 -9.89 0.77
N HIS A 29 -14.36 -9.78 1.34
CA HIS A 29 -14.77 -8.57 2.07
C HIS A 29 -14.02 -8.50 3.39
N GLY A 30 -13.23 -7.45 3.59
CA GLY A 30 -12.46 -7.27 4.81
C GLY A 30 -11.59 -6.03 4.78
N SER A 31 -11.07 -5.68 5.94
CA SER A 31 -10.03 -4.66 6.08
C SER A 31 -8.65 -5.29 5.94
N ALA A 32 -7.69 -4.51 5.44
CA ALA A 32 -6.29 -4.91 5.45
C ALA A 32 -5.69 -4.98 6.87
N GLU A 33 -6.35 -4.38 7.84
CA GLU A 33 -5.97 -4.35 9.27
C GLU A 33 -6.40 -5.61 10.04
N ASP A 34 -7.31 -6.41 9.45
CA ASP A 34 -7.81 -7.67 10.01
C ASP A 34 -8.27 -8.56 8.84
N MET A 35 -7.34 -9.23 8.19
CA MET A 35 -7.60 -10.01 7.00
C MET A 35 -8.20 -11.37 7.37
N PRO A 36 -9.41 -11.73 6.89
CA PRO A 36 -9.98 -13.05 7.08
C PRO A 36 -9.32 -14.10 6.16
N LEU A 37 -8.01 -14.15 6.18
CA LEU A 37 -7.16 -14.99 5.35
C LEU A 37 -6.24 -15.83 6.24
N PRO A 38 -5.91 -17.08 5.86
CA PRO A 38 -5.02 -17.92 6.64
C PRO A 38 -3.59 -17.38 6.66
N SER A 39 -2.89 -17.61 7.77
CA SER A 39 -1.47 -17.30 7.89
C SER A 39 -0.63 -18.11 6.89
N GLU A 40 0.49 -17.56 6.47
CA GLU A 40 1.53 -18.21 5.65
C GLU A 40 0.98 -18.91 4.39
N SER A 41 0.00 -18.28 3.74
CA SER A 41 -0.71 -18.88 2.60
C SER A 41 -0.40 -18.24 1.25
N PHE A 42 0.24 -17.06 1.24
CA PHE A 42 0.53 -16.33 0.02
C PHE A 42 2.03 -16.20 -0.24
N ASP A 43 2.42 -16.39 -1.51
CA ASP A 43 3.80 -16.20 -1.96
C ASP A 43 4.11 -14.73 -2.24
N THR A 44 3.09 -13.95 -2.60
CA THR A 44 3.24 -12.52 -2.91
C THR A 44 1.99 -11.76 -2.48
N VAL A 45 2.20 -10.64 -1.80
CA VAL A 45 1.18 -9.60 -1.59
C VAL A 45 1.55 -8.38 -2.44
N LEU A 46 0.57 -7.87 -3.18
CA LEU A 46 0.69 -6.62 -3.93
C LEU A 46 -0.12 -5.54 -3.22
N MET A 47 0.53 -4.43 -2.92
CA MET A 47 -0.05 -3.26 -2.27
C MET A 47 0.21 -2.01 -3.14
N THR A 48 -0.86 -1.37 -3.61
CA THR A 48 -0.74 -0.19 -4.46
C THR A 48 -1.70 0.91 -4.01
N PHE A 49 -1.18 2.09 -3.73
CA PHE A 49 -1.95 3.28 -3.31
C PHE A 49 -2.97 2.99 -2.20
N SER A 50 -2.63 2.07 -1.31
CA SER A 50 -3.49 1.57 -0.22
C SER A 50 -2.96 2.02 1.13
N LEU A 51 -1.67 1.83 1.41
CA LEU A 51 -1.08 2.13 2.71
C LEU A 51 -1.17 3.61 3.07
N CYS A 52 -1.19 4.50 2.08
CA CYS A 52 -1.41 5.93 2.30
C CYS A 52 -2.81 6.25 2.85
N THR A 53 -3.81 5.35 2.66
CA THR A 53 -5.22 5.58 2.98
C THR A 53 -5.72 4.72 4.15
N ILE A 54 -5.22 3.49 4.30
CA ILE A 54 -5.61 2.57 5.39
C ILE A 54 -5.45 3.28 6.74
N PRO A 55 -6.47 3.30 7.61
CA PRO A 55 -6.41 4.02 8.90
C PRO A 55 -5.22 3.60 9.75
N ASP A 56 -5.08 2.32 10.07
CA ASP A 56 -3.93 1.75 10.78
C ASP A 56 -3.00 0.99 9.81
N GLY A 57 -2.06 1.72 9.23
CA GLY A 57 -1.10 1.12 8.30
C GLY A 57 -0.12 0.14 8.96
N HIS A 58 0.10 0.24 10.28
CA HIS A 58 0.96 -0.71 10.99
C HIS A 58 0.25 -2.05 11.16
N ALA A 59 -1.01 -2.05 11.61
CA ALA A 59 -1.82 -3.26 11.68
C ALA A 59 -1.94 -3.95 10.29
N ALA A 60 -2.13 -3.17 9.23
CA ALA A 60 -2.16 -3.71 7.87
C ALA A 60 -0.85 -4.39 7.45
N LEU A 61 0.30 -3.81 7.80
CA LEU A 61 1.61 -4.41 7.51
C LEU A 61 1.86 -5.67 8.34
N GLU A 62 1.40 -5.72 9.59
CA GLU A 62 1.44 -6.93 10.43
C GLU A 62 0.60 -8.06 9.82
N GLU A 63 -0.61 -7.75 9.34
CA GLU A 63 -1.46 -8.71 8.65
C GLU A 63 -0.86 -9.19 7.32
N ILE A 64 -0.27 -8.27 6.52
CA ILE A 64 0.47 -8.65 5.32
C ILE A 64 1.60 -9.62 5.67
N ARG A 65 2.34 -9.34 6.75
CA ARG A 65 3.42 -10.22 7.22
C ARG A 65 2.87 -11.57 7.69
N ARG A 66 1.72 -11.60 8.35
CA ARG A 66 1.07 -12.83 8.82
C ARG A 66 0.63 -13.74 7.68
N VAL A 67 0.01 -13.19 6.63
CA VAL A 67 -0.51 -13.99 5.52
C VAL A 67 0.56 -14.41 4.52
N LEU A 68 1.70 -13.73 4.45
CA LEU A 68 2.83 -14.10 3.63
C LEU A 68 3.54 -15.35 4.20
N LYS A 69 3.89 -16.29 3.33
CA LYS A 69 4.80 -17.39 3.66
C LYS A 69 6.16 -16.85 4.13
N PRO A 70 6.98 -17.65 4.84
CA PRO A 70 8.33 -17.23 5.27
C PRO A 70 9.18 -16.68 4.11
N GLU A 71 9.15 -17.34 2.94
CA GLU A 71 9.84 -16.90 1.70
C GLU A 71 9.03 -15.91 0.85
N GLY A 72 7.88 -15.49 1.36
CA GLY A 72 6.96 -14.61 0.63
C GLY A 72 7.48 -13.18 0.52
N ARG A 73 6.98 -12.46 -0.47
CA ARG A 73 7.40 -11.08 -0.74
C ARG A 73 6.23 -10.11 -0.79
N LEU A 74 6.47 -8.91 -0.29
CA LEU A 74 5.63 -7.74 -0.50
C LEU A 74 6.14 -6.98 -1.72
N VAL A 75 5.24 -6.71 -2.68
CA VAL A 75 5.48 -5.78 -3.79
C VAL A 75 4.62 -4.55 -3.53
N PHE A 76 5.19 -3.37 -3.60
CA PHE A 76 4.48 -2.15 -3.27
C PHE A 76 4.71 -1.03 -4.28
N CYS A 77 3.68 -0.19 -4.43
CA CYS A 77 3.76 1.08 -5.15
C CYS A 77 2.85 2.07 -4.42
N GLU A 78 3.45 3.02 -3.72
CA GLU A 78 2.73 3.92 -2.83
C GLU A 78 3.21 5.37 -3.01
N HIS A 79 2.34 6.31 -2.73
CA HIS A 79 2.78 7.66 -2.53
C HIS A 79 2.99 7.94 -1.04
N GLY A 80 3.94 8.80 -0.70
CA GLY A 80 4.27 9.04 0.69
C GLY A 80 5.10 10.30 0.93
N GLU A 81 5.72 10.33 2.10
CA GLU A 81 6.57 11.45 2.51
C GLU A 81 7.74 11.64 1.56
N ALA A 82 7.89 12.87 1.07
CA ALA A 82 8.97 13.25 0.17
C ALA A 82 10.32 13.35 0.91
N PRO A 83 11.46 13.03 0.25
CA PRO A 83 12.78 13.13 0.86
C PRO A 83 13.27 14.58 1.04
N ASP A 84 12.72 15.50 0.28
CA ASP A 84 13.06 16.92 0.40
C ASP A 84 12.36 17.54 1.61
N GLU A 85 13.09 17.99 2.61
CA GLU A 85 12.53 18.58 3.84
C GLU A 85 11.51 19.71 3.58
N SER A 86 11.76 20.56 2.59
CA SER A 86 10.85 21.64 2.24
C SER A 86 9.50 21.09 1.75
N VAL A 87 9.51 20.04 0.95
CA VAL A 87 8.31 19.37 0.44
C VAL A 87 7.61 18.62 1.57
N ALA A 88 8.35 17.86 2.38
CA ALA A 88 7.81 17.12 3.53
C ALA A 88 7.12 18.06 4.54
N ARG A 89 7.72 19.22 4.84
CA ARG A 89 7.06 20.24 5.69
C ARG A 89 5.74 20.74 5.10
N TRP A 90 5.67 20.95 3.79
CA TRP A 90 4.42 21.32 3.12
C TRP A 90 3.41 20.19 3.14
N GLN A 91 3.84 18.96 2.86
CA GLN A 91 2.98 17.77 2.99
C GLN A 91 2.35 17.68 4.38
N ALA A 92 3.16 17.78 5.44
CA ALA A 92 2.66 17.74 6.82
C ALA A 92 1.64 18.84 7.12
N ARG A 93 1.88 20.07 6.61
CA ARG A 93 1.01 21.22 6.83
C ARG A 93 -0.36 21.07 6.16
N ILE A 94 -0.40 20.55 4.94
CA ILE A 94 -1.64 20.42 4.17
C ILE A 94 -2.38 19.09 4.41
N ASN A 95 -1.70 18.08 4.95
CA ASN A 95 -2.22 16.73 5.12
C ASN A 95 -3.58 16.66 5.85
N PRO A 96 -3.86 17.43 6.92
CA PRO A 96 -5.16 17.37 7.58
C PRO A 96 -6.33 17.74 6.67
N MET A 97 -6.15 18.72 5.78
CA MET A 97 -7.15 19.13 4.79
C MET A 97 -7.20 18.12 3.63
N TRP A 98 -6.04 17.66 3.16
CA TRP A 98 -5.92 16.69 2.09
C TRP A 98 -6.67 15.38 2.41
N ARG A 99 -6.50 14.83 3.60
CA ARG A 99 -7.22 13.62 4.07
C ARG A 99 -8.73 13.77 3.99
N LYS A 100 -9.27 14.94 4.38
CA LYS A 100 -10.71 15.20 4.37
C LYS A 100 -11.28 15.26 2.96
N LEU A 101 -10.52 15.77 2.00
CA LEU A 101 -10.96 16.00 0.63
C LEU A 101 -10.71 14.81 -0.28
N LEU A 102 -9.70 13.99 0.01
CA LEU A 102 -9.23 12.92 -0.86
C LEU A 102 -9.33 11.52 -0.21
N GLY A 103 -10.48 11.24 0.39
CA GLY A 103 -10.84 9.89 0.81
C GLY A 103 -9.95 9.25 1.88
N GLY A 104 -9.32 10.06 2.74
CA GLY A 104 -8.48 9.55 3.83
C GLY A 104 -7.00 9.41 3.49
N CYS A 105 -6.60 9.66 2.24
CA CYS A 105 -5.22 9.57 1.80
C CYS A 105 -4.29 10.53 2.55
N ASN A 106 -3.11 10.05 2.97
CA ASN A 106 -2.08 10.82 3.67
C ASN A 106 -0.87 11.04 2.76
N LEU A 107 -0.45 12.31 2.65
CA LEU A 107 0.72 12.70 1.85
C LEU A 107 2.07 12.41 2.53
N ASN A 108 2.07 12.31 3.86
CA ASN A 108 3.26 12.38 4.70
C ASN A 108 3.55 11.07 5.46
N ARG A 109 3.11 9.93 4.93
CA ARG A 109 3.45 8.63 5.51
C ARG A 109 4.84 8.19 5.07
N PRO A 110 5.75 7.85 6.00
CA PRO A 110 7.07 7.33 5.69
C PRO A 110 7.01 5.85 5.32
N ILE A 111 6.46 5.54 4.15
CA ILE A 111 6.10 4.19 3.69
C ILE A 111 7.24 3.19 3.85
N VAL A 112 8.44 3.52 3.34
CA VAL A 112 9.60 2.62 3.38
C VAL A 112 10.03 2.33 4.82
N ASN A 113 9.99 3.35 5.69
CA ASN A 113 10.30 3.19 7.11
C ASN A 113 9.28 2.29 7.82
N TRP A 114 8.00 2.43 7.50
CA TRP A 114 6.95 1.58 8.07
C TRP A 114 7.10 0.13 7.65
N ILE A 115 7.39 -0.13 6.36
CA ILE A 115 7.66 -1.48 5.83
C ILE A 115 8.84 -2.11 6.58
N GLY A 116 9.95 -1.38 6.74
CA GLY A 116 11.11 -1.87 7.50
C GLY A 116 10.79 -2.17 8.96
N LYS A 117 10.05 -1.28 9.64
CA LYS A 117 9.65 -1.49 11.06
C LYS A 117 8.69 -2.66 11.25
N ALA A 118 7.95 -3.04 10.22
CA ALA A 118 7.08 -4.22 10.25
C ALA A 118 7.83 -5.55 10.03
N GLY A 119 9.17 -5.54 9.97
CA GLY A 119 10.01 -6.73 9.82
C GLY A 119 10.13 -7.20 8.37
N PHE A 120 10.20 -6.25 7.44
CA PHE A 120 10.50 -6.52 6.04
C PHE A 120 11.85 -5.92 5.64
N GLY A 121 12.73 -6.73 5.06
CA GLY A 121 13.94 -6.28 4.40
C GLY A 121 13.66 -5.83 2.97
N ILE A 122 13.99 -4.56 2.65
CA ILE A 122 13.83 -4.01 1.31
C ILE A 122 14.80 -4.69 0.34
N GLN A 123 14.28 -5.30 -0.73
CA GLN A 123 15.07 -5.97 -1.76
C GLN A 123 15.33 -5.08 -2.98
N SER A 124 14.33 -4.28 -3.35
CA SER A 124 14.44 -3.27 -4.40
C SER A 124 13.64 -2.04 -4.02
N LEU A 125 14.14 -0.87 -4.36
CA LEU A 125 13.48 0.40 -4.09
C LEU A 125 13.80 1.40 -5.19
N ASP A 126 12.77 1.91 -5.82
CA ASP A 126 12.81 3.04 -6.72
C ASP A 126 11.87 4.13 -6.22
N GLN A 127 12.17 5.36 -6.59
CA GLN A 127 11.36 6.51 -6.18
C GLN A 127 11.43 7.64 -7.20
N MET A 128 10.34 8.38 -7.33
CA MET A 128 10.32 9.56 -8.20
C MET A 128 9.23 10.55 -7.83
N TYR A 129 9.39 11.76 -8.29
CA TYR A 129 8.29 12.70 -8.44
C TYR A 129 7.61 12.48 -9.78
N LEU A 130 6.32 12.19 -9.78
CA LEU A 130 5.56 11.99 -11.02
C LEU A 130 5.58 13.25 -11.90
N PRO A 131 5.97 13.13 -13.17
CA PRO A 131 5.95 14.26 -14.10
C PRO A 131 4.56 14.89 -14.22
N GLY A 132 4.51 16.21 -14.27
CA GLY A 132 3.23 16.94 -14.40
C GLY A 132 2.40 17.02 -13.12
N THR A 133 2.86 16.46 -12.00
CA THR A 133 2.18 16.51 -10.70
C THR A 133 2.90 17.50 -9.77
N PRO A 134 2.18 18.30 -8.97
CA PRO A 134 2.81 19.12 -7.94
C PRO A 134 3.66 18.26 -7.00
N ARG A 135 4.90 18.68 -6.70
CA ARG A 135 5.85 17.88 -5.90
C ARG A 135 5.28 17.42 -4.55
N ILE A 136 4.43 18.23 -3.93
CA ILE A 136 3.77 17.90 -2.66
C ILE A 136 2.84 16.69 -2.73
N ALA A 137 2.32 16.35 -3.91
CA ALA A 137 1.40 15.23 -4.14
C ALA A 137 1.97 14.16 -5.09
N GLY A 138 3.14 14.40 -5.67
CA GLY A 138 3.68 13.57 -6.75
C GLY A 138 4.81 12.63 -6.33
N PHE A 139 5.23 12.60 -5.07
CA PHE A 139 6.31 11.70 -4.65
C PHE A 139 5.78 10.29 -4.47
N ASN A 140 6.39 9.34 -5.20
CA ASN A 140 6.02 7.92 -5.18
C ASN A 140 7.25 7.06 -4.94
N VAL A 141 7.02 5.95 -4.26
CA VAL A 141 7.99 4.88 -3.99
C VAL A 141 7.42 3.55 -4.43
N TRP A 142 8.23 2.71 -5.05
CA TRP A 142 7.84 1.34 -5.40
C TRP A 142 9.02 0.41 -5.26
N GLY A 143 8.72 -0.86 -5.09
CA GLY A 143 9.74 -1.86 -4.91
C GLY A 143 9.21 -3.17 -4.40
N SER A 144 10.13 -3.96 -3.86
CA SER A 144 9.83 -5.22 -3.20
C SER A 144 10.55 -5.35 -1.88
N ALA A 145 9.92 -6.05 -0.96
CA ALA A 145 10.46 -6.35 0.34
C ALA A 145 10.16 -7.80 0.70
N GLN A 146 11.03 -8.42 1.46
CA GLN A 146 10.90 -9.80 1.91
C GLN A 146 10.80 -9.82 3.42
N ARG A 147 10.02 -10.78 3.94
CA ARG A 147 9.89 -11.00 5.39
C ARG A 147 11.27 -11.32 5.99
N GLU A 148 11.67 -10.60 7.02
CA GLU A 148 12.87 -10.94 7.81
C GLU A 148 12.53 -11.99 8.86
N CYS A 149 13.48 -12.90 9.11
CA CYS A 149 13.35 -13.96 10.10
C CYS A 149 13.37 -13.44 11.54
#